data_0da43b8487bf6cf955ec404a9f9d95b0
#
_entry.id   0da43b8487bf6cf955ec404a9f9d95b0
#
_cell.length_a   1.000
_cell.length_b   1.000
_cell.length_c   1.000
_cell.angle_alpha   90.00
_cell.angle_beta   90.00
_cell.angle_gamma   90.00
#
_symmetry.space_group_name_H-M   'P 1'
#
loop_
_entity.id
_entity.type
_entity.pdbx_description
1 polymer ?
#
loop_
_entity_poly.entity_id
_entity_poly.type
_entity_poly.pdbx_seq_one_letter_code
_entity_poly.pdbx_strand_id
1 'polypeptide(L)'
;MADDVKEMTDEEIRARIVRLAFDGDRRRFEQFCEKLRAELPRGTGVALRGSALTNERWEDGRPFDADGKGTSDLDITLIGPEVMECWREDEFYIPGLHTKPLGDECPDIAPALNDLRVGLQRLAGRPVHFQATSNMILYSRDVLFDQPYFMLLPADEDAAQ
;
A
#
# COMPACT_ATOMS: atom_id res chain seq x y z
N MET A 1 -16.23 -8.85 -5.80
CA MET A 1 -16.92 -7.60 -5.42
C MET A 1 -16.17 -6.96 -4.27
N ALA A 2 -16.06 -5.63 -4.29
CA ALA A 2 -15.35 -4.90 -3.23
C ALA A 2 -15.95 -5.13 -1.83
N ASP A 3 -17.25 -5.33 -1.76
CA ASP A 3 -17.96 -5.56 -0.50
C ASP A 3 -17.67 -6.92 0.14
N ASP A 4 -17.18 -7.90 -0.62
CA ASP A 4 -16.89 -9.23 -0.08
C ASP A 4 -15.70 -9.21 0.89
N VAL A 5 -14.80 -8.25 0.75
CA VAL A 5 -13.62 -8.11 1.62
C VAL A 5 -14.02 -7.97 3.08
N LYS A 6 -15.11 -7.25 3.35
CA LYS A 6 -15.60 -7.02 4.73
C LYS A 6 -16.07 -8.29 5.41
N GLU A 7 -16.41 -9.32 4.64
CA GLU A 7 -16.87 -10.61 5.14
C GLU A 7 -15.75 -11.66 5.21
N MET A 8 -14.56 -11.31 4.68
CA MET A 8 -13.43 -12.24 4.64
C MET A 8 -12.63 -12.20 5.94
N THR A 9 -12.10 -13.36 6.33
CA THR A 9 -11.12 -13.42 7.41
C THR A 9 -9.78 -12.85 6.94
N ASP A 10 -8.91 -12.50 7.88
CA ASP A 10 -7.56 -12.01 7.55
C ASP A 10 -6.78 -13.01 6.72
N GLU A 11 -6.89 -14.32 7.03
CA GLU A 11 -6.18 -15.35 6.27
C GLU A 11 -6.74 -15.49 4.85
N GLU A 12 -8.05 -15.36 4.67
CA GLU A 12 -8.65 -15.36 3.34
C GLU A 12 -8.18 -14.16 2.50
N ILE A 13 -8.06 -12.99 3.13
CA ILE A 13 -7.54 -11.78 2.47
C ILE A 13 -6.08 -11.99 2.07
N ARG A 14 -5.23 -12.51 2.97
CA ARG A 14 -3.83 -12.79 2.66
C ARG A 14 -3.70 -13.79 1.51
N ALA A 15 -4.52 -14.84 1.53
CA ALA A 15 -4.51 -15.83 0.46
C ALA A 15 -4.88 -15.21 -0.90
N ARG A 16 -5.84 -14.29 -0.91
CA ARG A 16 -6.21 -13.56 -2.13
C ARG A 16 -5.05 -12.69 -2.63
N ILE A 17 -4.41 -11.93 -1.74
CA ILE A 17 -3.27 -11.08 -2.10
C ILE A 17 -2.14 -11.93 -2.69
N VAL A 18 -1.81 -13.03 -2.04
CA VAL A 18 -0.76 -13.95 -2.50
C VAL A 18 -1.10 -14.49 -3.90
N ARG A 19 -2.34 -14.91 -4.10
CA ARG A 19 -2.80 -15.44 -5.40
C ARG A 19 -2.75 -14.38 -6.49
N LEU A 20 -3.27 -13.18 -6.22
CA LEU A 20 -3.39 -12.13 -7.23
C LEU A 20 -2.06 -11.44 -7.52
N ALA A 21 -1.33 -11.04 -6.47
CA ALA A 21 -0.17 -10.16 -6.62
C ALA A 21 1.17 -10.90 -6.61
N PHE A 22 1.23 -12.13 -6.12
CA PHE A 22 2.47 -12.89 -5.93
C PHE A 22 2.44 -14.28 -6.59
N ASP A 23 1.55 -14.50 -7.54
CA ASP A 23 1.43 -15.77 -8.29
C ASP A 23 1.30 -17.02 -7.40
N GLY A 24 0.68 -16.88 -6.22
CA GLY A 24 0.54 -17.96 -5.25
C GLY A 24 1.77 -18.24 -4.41
N ASP A 25 2.82 -17.46 -4.56
CA ASP A 25 4.09 -17.63 -3.82
C ASP A 25 4.03 -16.89 -2.47
N ARG A 26 3.59 -17.60 -1.43
CA ARG A 26 3.46 -17.02 -0.08
C ARG A 26 4.80 -16.58 0.49
N ARG A 27 5.89 -17.29 0.17
CA ARG A 27 7.23 -16.92 0.65
C ARG A 27 7.64 -15.56 0.11
N ARG A 28 7.35 -15.29 -1.16
CA ARG A 28 7.65 -14.00 -1.78
C ARG A 28 6.83 -12.87 -1.15
N PHE A 29 5.58 -13.14 -0.82
CA PHE A 29 4.73 -12.21 -0.07
C PHE A 29 5.32 -11.91 1.31
N GLU A 30 5.77 -12.93 2.03
CA GLU A 30 6.38 -12.76 3.35
C GLU A 30 7.69 -11.96 3.26
N GLN A 31 8.49 -12.18 2.22
CA GLN A 31 9.70 -11.39 1.96
C GLN A 31 9.37 -9.93 1.70
N PHE A 32 8.29 -9.67 0.97
CA PHE A 32 7.79 -8.32 0.72
C PHE A 32 7.43 -7.60 2.03
N CYS A 33 6.67 -8.24 2.88
CA CYS A 33 6.29 -7.68 4.18
C CYS A 33 7.51 -7.47 5.10
N GLU A 34 8.45 -8.42 5.11
CA GLU A 34 9.64 -8.31 5.93
C GLU A 34 10.55 -7.17 5.48
N LYS A 35 10.67 -6.96 4.16
CA LYS A 35 11.43 -5.84 3.62
C LYS A 35 10.82 -4.50 4.05
N LEU A 36 9.50 -4.38 4.02
CA LEU A 36 8.80 -3.20 4.54
C LEU A 36 9.12 -2.98 6.03
N ARG A 37 9.01 -4.03 6.83
CA ARG A 37 9.30 -3.93 8.27
C ARG A 37 10.74 -3.50 8.55
N ALA A 38 11.68 -4.05 7.80
CA ALA A 38 13.11 -3.81 8.03
C ALA A 38 13.57 -2.41 7.60
N GLU A 39 12.98 -1.86 6.54
CA GLU A 39 13.49 -0.63 5.90
C GLU A 39 12.66 0.61 6.14
N LEU A 40 11.44 0.48 6.67
CA LEU A 40 10.62 1.64 7.05
C LEU A 40 10.98 2.14 8.45
N PRO A 41 10.70 3.41 8.77
CA PRO A 41 10.83 3.88 10.15
C PRO A 41 10.07 2.99 11.10
N ARG A 42 10.64 2.74 12.27
CA ARG A 42 10.05 1.85 13.27
C ARG A 42 8.66 2.31 13.65
N GLY A 43 7.73 1.36 13.70
CA GLY A 43 6.33 1.65 14.09
C GLY A 43 5.46 2.15 12.96
N THR A 44 5.99 2.19 11.72
CA THR A 44 5.18 2.57 10.56
C THR A 44 4.14 1.50 10.27
N GLY A 45 2.87 1.90 10.20
CA GLY A 45 1.80 1.03 9.72
C GLY A 45 1.83 0.93 8.20
N VAL A 46 1.42 -0.23 7.67
CA VAL A 46 1.38 -0.46 6.22
C VAL A 46 0.03 -1.06 5.86
N ALA A 47 -0.73 -0.34 5.06
CA ALA A 47 -2.03 -0.79 4.56
C ALA A 47 -1.96 -1.01 3.05
N LEU A 48 -2.52 -2.13 2.59
CA LEU A 48 -2.73 -2.40 1.16
C LEU A 48 -4.17 -2.06 0.82
N ARG A 49 -4.36 -1.41 -0.31
CA ARG A 49 -5.69 -1.06 -0.85
C ARG A 49 -5.71 -1.30 -2.36
N GLY A 50 -6.87 -1.15 -2.95
CA GLY A 50 -7.04 -1.25 -4.39
C GLY A 50 -7.32 -2.65 -4.90
N SER A 51 -7.08 -2.89 -6.19
CA SER A 51 -7.53 -4.08 -6.89
C SER A 51 -6.84 -5.38 -6.45
N ALA A 52 -5.66 -5.31 -5.85
CA ALA A 52 -5.02 -6.51 -5.27
C ALA A 52 -5.83 -7.07 -4.09
N LEU A 53 -6.61 -6.23 -3.44
CA LEU A 53 -7.46 -6.59 -2.31
C LEU A 53 -8.88 -6.95 -2.77
N THR A 54 -9.48 -6.10 -3.62
CA THR A 54 -10.88 -6.23 -4.03
C THR A 54 -11.08 -7.10 -5.27
N ASN A 55 -10.02 -7.32 -6.06
CA ASN A 55 -10.06 -7.91 -7.39
C ASN A 55 -10.99 -7.15 -8.35
N GLU A 56 -11.17 -5.85 -8.11
CA GLU A 56 -11.91 -4.93 -8.97
C GLU A 56 -11.15 -3.64 -9.12
N ARG A 57 -10.84 -3.26 -10.38
CA ARG A 57 -10.16 -1.99 -10.64
C ARG A 57 -11.14 -0.84 -10.49
N TRP A 58 -10.68 0.24 -9.88
CA TRP A 58 -11.50 1.42 -9.64
C TRP A 58 -12.03 2.02 -10.95
N GLU A 59 -11.20 2.05 -11.99
CA GLU A 59 -11.52 2.74 -13.24
C GLU A 59 -12.66 2.10 -14.02
N ASP A 60 -12.75 0.77 -14.02
CA ASP A 60 -13.65 0.04 -14.92
C ASP A 60 -14.28 -1.22 -14.32
N GLY A 61 -13.96 -1.55 -13.08
CA GLY A 61 -14.48 -2.74 -12.41
C GLY A 61 -13.90 -4.07 -12.89
N ARG A 62 -12.91 -4.03 -13.80
CA ARG A 62 -12.28 -5.25 -14.32
C ARG A 62 -11.35 -5.87 -13.27
N PRO A 63 -11.07 -7.18 -13.37
CA PRO A 63 -10.23 -7.86 -12.39
C PRO A 63 -8.79 -7.35 -12.35
N PHE A 64 -8.10 -7.63 -11.24
CA PHE A 64 -6.67 -7.42 -11.10
C PHE A 64 -5.92 -8.10 -12.28
N ASP A 65 -4.95 -7.41 -12.84
CA ASP A 65 -4.18 -7.86 -14.01
C ASP A 65 -5.01 -8.12 -15.28
N ALA A 66 -6.17 -7.47 -15.39
CA ALA A 66 -7.03 -7.63 -16.58
C ALA A 66 -6.33 -7.28 -17.91
N ASP A 67 -5.34 -6.38 -17.88
CA ASP A 67 -4.57 -5.97 -19.06
C ASP A 67 -3.32 -6.82 -19.28
N GLY A 68 -3.10 -7.83 -18.46
CA GLY A 68 -1.96 -8.72 -18.55
C GLY A 68 -1.25 -8.90 -17.22
N LYS A 69 -0.49 -9.97 -17.10
CA LYS A 69 0.25 -10.28 -15.89
C LYS A 69 1.22 -9.15 -15.53
N GLY A 70 1.20 -8.70 -14.27
CA GLY A 70 2.09 -7.67 -13.77
C GLY A 70 1.72 -6.24 -14.15
N THR A 71 0.56 -6.02 -14.78
CA THR A 71 0.14 -4.68 -15.19
C THR A 71 -0.59 -3.89 -14.11
N SER A 72 -1.23 -4.57 -13.17
CA SER A 72 -1.88 -3.90 -12.03
C SER A 72 -0.85 -3.60 -10.94
N ASP A 73 -1.00 -2.43 -10.32
CA ASP A 73 -0.09 -1.96 -9.28
C ASP A 73 -0.53 -2.41 -7.88
N LEU A 74 0.39 -2.25 -6.93
CA LEU A 74 0.11 -2.38 -5.51
C LEU A 74 0.08 -0.98 -4.91
N ASP A 75 -1.08 -0.59 -4.40
CA ASP A 75 -1.27 0.69 -3.74
C ASP A 75 -1.10 0.53 -2.23
N ILE A 76 -0.03 1.11 -1.71
CA ILE A 76 0.35 0.97 -0.30
C ILE A 76 0.27 2.33 0.38
N THR A 77 -0.42 2.37 1.52
CA THR A 77 -0.48 3.54 2.38
C THR A 77 0.39 3.29 3.62
N LEU A 78 1.34 4.18 3.85
CA LEU A 78 2.23 4.16 5.01
C LEU A 78 1.66 5.09 6.08
N ILE A 79 1.66 4.65 7.32
CA ILE A 79 0.99 5.37 8.42
C ILE A 79 1.99 5.68 9.52
N GLY A 80 2.17 6.96 9.81
CA GLY A 80 3.03 7.40 10.90
C GLY A 80 3.66 8.76 10.66
N PRO A 81 4.07 9.47 11.74
CA PRO A 81 4.67 10.80 11.62
C PRO A 81 6.04 10.78 10.96
N GLU A 82 6.89 9.79 11.29
CA GLU A 82 8.24 9.74 10.74
C GLU A 82 8.27 9.46 9.25
N VAL A 83 7.44 8.54 8.77
CA VAL A 83 7.40 8.19 7.36
C VAL A 83 6.90 9.37 6.51
N MET A 84 6.01 10.19 7.04
CA MET A 84 5.52 11.39 6.36
C MET A 84 6.63 12.41 6.11
N GLU A 85 7.61 12.48 7.02
CA GLU A 85 8.76 13.37 6.88
C GLU A 85 9.66 13.00 5.71
N CYS A 86 9.53 11.79 5.15
CA CYS A 86 10.27 11.37 3.97
C CYS A 86 9.79 12.08 2.70
N TRP A 87 8.57 12.61 2.70
CA TRP A 87 8.03 13.36 1.56
C TRP A 87 8.49 14.80 1.58
N ARG A 88 8.72 15.36 0.39
CA ARG A 88 9.00 16.79 0.23
C ARG A 88 7.78 17.59 0.66
N GLU A 89 8.00 18.75 1.30
CA GLU A 89 6.92 19.57 1.87
C GLU A 89 5.86 20.00 0.86
N ASP A 90 6.27 20.22 -0.40
CA ASP A 90 5.38 20.66 -1.48
C ASP A 90 4.64 19.50 -2.16
N GLU A 91 4.87 18.25 -1.71
CA GLU A 91 4.30 17.06 -2.32
C GLU A 91 3.20 16.41 -1.46
N PHE A 92 2.42 17.24 -0.81
CA PHE A 92 1.25 16.80 -0.04
C PHE A 92 -0.03 17.26 -0.71
N TYR A 93 -1.03 16.37 -0.78
CA TYR A 93 -2.38 16.78 -1.14
C TYR A 93 -2.99 17.64 -0.05
N ILE A 94 -2.87 17.20 1.21
CA ILE A 94 -3.28 17.98 2.38
C ILE A 94 -2.09 18.02 3.34
N PRO A 95 -1.46 19.19 3.55
CA PRO A 95 -0.32 19.31 4.44
C PRO A 95 -0.63 18.78 5.85
N GLY A 96 0.29 17.97 6.38
CA GLY A 96 0.16 17.35 7.69
C GLY A 96 -0.79 16.18 7.76
N LEU A 97 -1.50 15.85 6.67
CA LEU A 97 -2.49 14.77 6.68
C LEU A 97 -2.16 13.65 5.70
N HIS A 98 -1.99 13.93 4.42
CA HIS A 98 -1.61 12.88 3.47
C HIS A 98 -0.86 13.41 2.25
N THR A 99 -0.03 12.53 1.68
CA THR A 99 0.91 12.86 0.62
C THR A 99 0.39 12.48 -0.76
N LYS A 100 1.06 13.03 -1.79
CA LYS A 100 0.93 12.55 -3.15
C LYS A 100 1.62 11.17 -3.29
N PRO A 101 1.22 10.36 -4.28
CA PRO A 101 1.82 9.03 -4.44
C PRO A 101 3.25 9.07 -4.98
N LEU A 102 4.14 8.33 -4.33
CA LEU A 102 5.47 8.03 -4.81
C LEU A 102 5.37 6.83 -5.75
N GLY A 103 5.82 6.99 -6.98
CA GLY A 103 5.79 5.96 -8.02
C GLY A 103 6.83 6.22 -9.09
N ASP A 104 6.84 5.39 -10.13
CA ASP A 104 7.80 5.55 -11.24
C ASP A 104 7.67 6.87 -11.98
N GLU A 105 6.47 7.47 -11.96
CA GLU A 105 6.23 8.77 -12.57
C GLU A 105 6.75 9.94 -11.74
N CYS A 106 6.88 9.75 -10.43
CA CYS A 106 7.30 10.78 -9.49
C CYS A 106 8.28 10.21 -8.45
N PRO A 107 9.46 9.73 -8.89
CA PRO A 107 10.39 9.04 -7.97
C PRO A 107 11.09 9.98 -6.98
N ASP A 108 11.05 11.29 -7.22
CA ASP A 108 11.81 12.28 -6.45
C ASP A 108 11.04 12.90 -5.29
N ILE A 109 9.75 12.59 -5.15
CA ILE A 109 8.92 13.26 -4.13
C ILE A 109 9.18 12.74 -2.71
N ALA A 110 9.74 11.54 -2.58
CA ALA A 110 10.17 10.95 -1.31
C ALA A 110 11.44 10.13 -1.55
N PRO A 111 12.57 10.80 -1.84
CA PRO A 111 13.77 10.09 -2.30
C PRO A 111 14.31 9.04 -1.32
N ALA A 112 14.13 9.24 -0.02
CA ALA A 112 14.60 8.29 0.99
C ALA A 112 13.87 6.93 0.92
N LEU A 113 12.67 6.88 0.31
CA LEU A 113 11.87 5.66 0.22
C LEU A 113 11.90 5.04 -1.18
N ASN A 114 12.49 5.70 -2.16
CA ASN A 114 12.39 5.22 -3.54
C ASN A 114 13.15 3.90 -3.77
N ASP A 115 14.29 3.71 -3.14
CA ASP A 115 15.04 2.45 -3.27
C ASP A 115 14.28 1.27 -2.68
N LEU A 116 13.62 1.47 -1.54
CA LEU A 116 12.74 0.45 -0.96
C LEU A 116 11.60 0.12 -1.94
N ARG A 117 10.94 1.14 -2.46
CA ARG A 117 9.83 0.96 -3.41
C ARG A 117 10.26 0.15 -4.63
N VAL A 118 11.40 0.50 -5.23
CA VAL A 118 11.93 -0.20 -6.41
C VAL A 118 12.28 -1.66 -6.07
N GLY A 119 12.86 -1.90 -4.89
CA GLY A 119 13.14 -3.25 -4.42
C GLY A 119 11.88 -4.09 -4.26
N LEU A 120 10.81 -3.48 -3.77
CA LEU A 120 9.50 -4.14 -3.64
C LEU A 120 8.89 -4.44 -5.01
N GLN A 121 9.06 -3.55 -5.99
CA GLN A 121 8.62 -3.81 -7.36
C GLN A 121 9.29 -5.05 -7.95
N ARG A 122 10.58 -5.24 -7.67
CA ARG A 122 11.30 -6.43 -8.12
C ARG A 122 10.76 -7.70 -7.47
N LEU A 123 10.44 -7.66 -6.18
CA LEU A 123 9.85 -8.79 -5.47
C LEU A 123 8.46 -9.13 -5.98
N ALA A 124 7.63 -8.13 -6.23
CA ALA A 124 6.24 -8.33 -6.65
C ALA A 124 6.09 -8.53 -8.17
N GLY A 125 7.08 -8.11 -8.95
CA GLY A 125 7.00 -8.16 -10.41
C GLY A 125 5.96 -7.21 -11.00
N ARG A 126 5.71 -6.07 -10.34
CA ARG A 126 4.70 -5.09 -10.73
C ARG A 126 4.97 -3.74 -10.09
N PRO A 127 4.33 -2.65 -10.59
CA PRO A 127 4.50 -1.33 -9.98
C PRO A 127 4.00 -1.29 -8.53
N VAL A 128 4.71 -0.55 -7.70
CA VAL A 128 4.34 -0.29 -6.30
C VAL A 128 4.28 1.21 -6.11
N HIS A 129 3.16 1.70 -5.55
CA HIS A 129 2.96 3.11 -5.21
C HIS A 129 2.84 3.27 -3.70
N PHE A 130 3.52 4.28 -3.16
CA PHE A 130 3.43 4.63 -1.75
C PHE A 130 2.74 5.97 -1.58
N GLN A 131 1.78 6.03 -0.67
CA GLN A 131 1.29 7.28 -0.09
C GLN A 131 1.46 7.18 1.42
N ALA A 132 1.54 8.32 2.11
CA ALA A 132 1.61 8.34 3.56
C ALA A 132 0.51 9.20 4.14
N THR A 133 0.03 8.80 5.32
CA THR A 133 -0.98 9.55 6.05
C THR A 133 -0.64 9.56 7.54
N SER A 134 -1.05 10.62 8.23
CA SER A 134 -0.95 10.71 9.69
C SER A 134 -2.14 10.05 10.38
N ASN A 135 -3.25 9.86 9.66
CA ASN A 135 -4.50 9.36 10.25
C ASN A 135 -5.25 8.47 9.25
N MET A 136 -5.18 7.16 9.46
CA MET A 136 -5.81 6.19 8.56
C MET A 136 -7.34 6.31 8.54
N ILE A 137 -7.96 6.70 9.66
CA ILE A 137 -9.42 6.85 9.73
C ILE A 137 -9.88 7.98 8.83
N LEU A 138 -9.26 9.15 8.94
CA LEU A 138 -9.57 10.29 8.08
C LEU A 138 -9.24 9.99 6.62
N TYR A 139 -8.12 9.35 6.36
CA TYR A 139 -7.72 8.96 5.03
C TYR A 139 -8.73 8.01 4.39
N SER A 140 -9.17 6.99 5.12
CA SER A 140 -10.18 6.04 4.64
C SER A 140 -11.50 6.74 4.30
N ARG A 141 -11.95 7.63 5.18
CA ARG A 141 -13.22 8.35 4.99
C ARG A 141 -13.15 9.37 3.85
N ASP A 142 -12.10 10.20 3.83
CA ASP A 142 -12.05 11.40 2.98
C ASP A 142 -11.35 11.18 1.65
N VAL A 143 -10.50 10.16 1.54
CA VAL A 143 -9.74 9.87 0.32
C VAL A 143 -10.20 8.56 -0.32
N LEU A 144 -10.34 7.50 0.46
CA LEU A 144 -10.73 6.19 -0.05
C LEU A 144 -12.23 5.98 -0.12
N PHE A 145 -13.03 6.92 0.40
CA PHE A 145 -14.51 6.84 0.42
C PHE A 145 -14.99 5.50 0.98
N ASP A 146 -14.42 5.11 2.12
CA ASP A 146 -14.73 3.86 2.82
C ASP A 146 -14.44 2.58 2.03
N GLN A 147 -13.59 2.66 1.00
CA GLN A 147 -13.13 1.46 0.31
C GLN A 147 -12.30 0.58 1.26
N PRO A 148 -12.34 -0.74 1.08
CA PRO A 148 -11.61 -1.63 1.97
C PRO A 148 -10.10 -1.47 1.85
N TYR A 149 -9.42 -1.69 2.97
CA TYR A 149 -7.96 -1.78 3.04
C TYR A 149 -7.59 -2.93 3.99
N PHE A 150 -6.37 -3.42 3.88
CA PHE A 150 -5.87 -4.49 4.75
C PHE A 150 -4.51 -4.11 5.33
N MET A 151 -4.38 -4.19 6.65
CA MET A 151 -3.12 -3.87 7.33
C MET A 151 -2.14 -5.01 7.15
N LEU A 152 -1.10 -4.79 6.34
CA LEU A 152 0.02 -5.72 6.20
C LEU A 152 0.91 -5.70 7.45
N LEU A 153 1.12 -4.50 8.02
CA LEU A 153 1.84 -4.29 9.27
C LEU A 153 1.06 -3.30 10.12
N PRO A 154 0.85 -3.60 11.40
CA PRO A 154 0.13 -2.67 12.29
C PRO A 154 0.98 -1.44 12.59
N ALA A 155 0.32 -0.28 12.74
CA ALA A 155 0.98 0.91 13.24
C ALA A 155 1.31 0.72 14.72
N ASP A 156 2.49 1.20 15.14
CA ASP A 156 2.87 1.20 16.54
C ASP A 156 2.19 2.38 17.27
N GLU A 157 1.31 2.08 18.23
CA GLU A 157 0.59 3.10 18.98
C GLU A 157 1.55 4.01 19.76
N ASP A 158 2.65 3.46 20.26
CA ASP A 158 3.67 4.21 20.98
C ASP A 158 4.41 5.21 20.07
N ALA A 159 4.58 4.87 18.78
CA ALA A 159 5.21 5.76 17.82
C ALA A 159 4.30 6.91 17.40
N ALA A 160 2.98 6.79 17.57
CA ALA A 160 2.00 7.81 17.22
C ALA A 160 1.82 8.88 18.31
N GLN A 161 2.46 8.69 19.47
CA GLN A 161 2.42 9.63 20.59
C GLN A 161 3.64 10.59 20.55
#